data_40764d7ef108456e8e6d7c4c4c9b8789
#
_entry.id   40764d7ef108456e8e6d7c4c4c9b8789
#
_cell.length_a   1.000
_cell.length_b   1.000
_cell.length_c   1.000
_cell.angle_alpha   90.00
_cell.angle_beta   90.00
_cell.angle_gamma   90.00
#
_symmetry.space_group_name_H-M   'P 1'
#
loop_
_entity.id
_entity.type
_entity.pdbx_description
1 polymer ?
#
loop_
_entity_poly.entity_id
_entity_poly.type
_entity_poly.pdbx_seq_one_letter_code
_entity_poly.pdbx_strand_id
1 'polypeptide(L)'
;GASAARALEQSGADGVMGFLGVVAGSFVLTAVFLAIAAALTAGATSTRRAHHLAVALVIWFVAIVLFDVAALGVASLLRSGTASRLLMVAVIVNPVDAVRTGTLLSVEGTTAFGAASLAFLRMTGGALGAGLYLAASVVAWVLLPVAVAVFRVRRADI
;
A
#
# COMPACT_ATOMS: atom_id res chain seq x y z
N GLY A 1 -24.70 32.91 8.65
CA GLY A 1 -23.63 33.56 7.88
C GLY A 1 -22.25 32.99 8.19
N ALA A 2 -21.64 33.32 9.34
CA ALA A 2 -20.24 32.96 9.65
C ALA A 2 -19.99 31.46 9.86
N SER A 3 -20.95 30.70 10.37
CA SER A 3 -20.84 29.24 10.57
C SER A 3 -20.85 28.47 9.24
N ALA A 4 -21.66 28.91 8.28
CA ALA A 4 -21.71 28.29 6.96
C ALA A 4 -20.43 28.57 6.15
N ALA A 5 -19.87 29.78 6.25
CA ALA A 5 -18.61 30.12 5.61
C ALA A 5 -17.44 29.28 6.14
N ARG A 6 -17.34 29.11 7.46
CA ARG A 6 -16.30 28.24 8.07
C ARG A 6 -16.46 26.77 7.67
N ALA A 7 -17.70 26.26 7.59
CA ALA A 7 -17.95 24.90 7.14
C ALA A 7 -17.51 24.67 5.69
N LEU A 8 -17.75 25.65 4.80
CA LEU A 8 -17.31 25.61 3.41
C LEU A 8 -15.78 25.69 3.27
N GLU A 9 -15.12 26.54 4.05
CA GLU A 9 -13.65 26.61 4.08
C GLU A 9 -13.02 25.32 4.57
N GLN A 10 -13.53 24.72 5.65
CA GLN A 10 -13.07 23.43 6.16
C GLN A 10 -13.28 22.32 5.14
N SER A 11 -14.47 22.25 4.53
CA SER A 11 -14.77 21.26 3.48
C SER A 11 -13.85 21.40 2.26
N GLY A 12 -13.46 22.61 1.89
CA GLY A 12 -12.51 22.87 0.82
C GLY A 12 -11.10 22.44 1.17
N ALA A 13 -10.63 22.73 2.39
CA ALA A 13 -9.31 22.34 2.87
C ALA A 13 -9.18 20.82 2.99
N ASP A 14 -10.20 20.14 3.51
CA ASP A 14 -10.24 18.67 3.63
C ASP A 14 -10.22 18.00 2.25
N GLY A 15 -10.93 18.58 1.26
CA GLY A 15 -10.91 18.11 -0.12
C GLY A 15 -9.53 18.23 -0.78
N VAL A 16 -8.82 19.34 -0.56
CA VAL A 16 -7.45 19.54 -1.07
C VAL A 16 -6.49 18.57 -0.42
N MET A 17 -6.55 18.37 0.90
CA MET A 17 -5.72 17.39 1.60
C MET A 17 -5.99 15.97 1.13
N GLY A 18 -7.26 15.62 0.90
CA GLY A 18 -7.65 14.34 0.31
C GLY A 18 -7.05 14.12 -1.07
N PHE A 19 -7.16 15.11 -1.94
CA PHE A 19 -6.57 15.07 -3.27
C PHE A 19 -5.04 14.89 -3.22
N LEU A 20 -4.35 15.66 -2.39
CA LEU A 20 -2.90 15.53 -2.21
C LEU A 20 -2.52 14.15 -1.67
N GLY A 21 -3.29 13.58 -0.76
CA GLY A 21 -3.10 12.23 -0.25
C GLY A 21 -3.19 11.16 -1.35
N VAL A 22 -4.21 11.25 -2.21
CA VAL A 22 -4.38 10.34 -3.36
C VAL A 22 -3.23 10.48 -4.35
N VAL A 23 -2.82 11.71 -4.67
CA VAL A 23 -1.69 11.99 -5.57
C VAL A 23 -0.40 11.42 -4.97
N ALA A 24 -0.10 11.69 -3.70
CA ALA A 24 1.08 11.16 -3.03
C ALA A 24 1.06 9.62 -2.99
N GLY A 25 -0.07 9.01 -2.66
CA GLY A 25 -0.25 7.55 -2.68
C GLY A 25 0.01 6.95 -4.06
N SER A 26 -0.45 7.60 -5.11
CA SER A 26 -0.22 7.17 -6.51
C SER A 26 1.27 7.21 -6.87
N PHE A 27 2.00 8.26 -6.47
CA PHE A 27 3.45 8.33 -6.65
C PHE A 27 4.19 7.23 -5.90
N VAL A 28 3.78 6.96 -4.66
CA VAL A 28 4.37 5.89 -3.85
C VAL A 28 4.14 4.52 -4.49
N LEU A 29 2.92 4.21 -4.93
CA LEU A 29 2.62 2.96 -5.63
C LEU A 29 3.42 2.83 -6.93
N THR A 30 3.53 3.91 -7.69
CA THR A 30 4.36 3.94 -8.90
C THR A 30 5.82 3.60 -8.58
N ALA A 31 6.38 4.17 -7.52
CA ALA A 31 7.74 3.87 -7.07
C ALA A 31 7.92 2.40 -6.67
N VAL A 32 6.96 1.82 -5.94
CA VAL A 32 6.98 0.40 -5.53
C VAL A 32 6.99 -0.51 -6.77
N PHE A 33 6.05 -0.32 -7.71
CA PHE A 33 5.97 -1.19 -8.88
C PHE A 33 7.12 -0.97 -9.86
N LEU A 34 7.66 0.25 -9.95
CA LEU A 34 8.87 0.54 -10.71
C LEU A 34 10.08 -0.18 -10.11
N ALA A 35 10.22 -0.21 -8.78
CA ALA A 35 11.26 -0.96 -8.08
C ALA A 35 11.14 -2.47 -8.34
N ILE A 36 9.93 -3.03 -8.29
CA ILE A 36 9.67 -4.44 -8.62
C ILE A 36 10.04 -4.72 -10.08
N ALA A 37 9.61 -3.89 -11.02
CA ALA A 37 9.93 -4.04 -12.44
C ALA A 37 11.45 -3.96 -12.69
N ALA A 38 12.14 -3.02 -12.03
CA ALA A 38 13.59 -2.90 -12.08
C ALA A 38 14.28 -4.16 -11.55
N ALA A 39 13.80 -4.72 -10.42
CA ALA A 39 14.34 -5.96 -9.86
C ALA A 39 14.19 -7.14 -10.81
N LEU A 40 13.06 -7.24 -11.50
CA LEU A 40 12.78 -8.32 -12.46
C LEU A 40 13.61 -8.19 -13.73
N THR A 41 13.83 -6.97 -14.20
CA THR A 41 14.55 -6.71 -15.47
C THR A 41 16.05 -6.57 -15.30
N ALA A 42 16.55 -6.39 -14.07
CA ALA A 42 17.97 -6.26 -13.75
C ALA A 42 18.77 -7.50 -14.24
N GLY A 43 19.80 -7.28 -15.05
CA GLY A 43 20.62 -8.34 -15.66
C GLY A 43 19.92 -9.16 -16.74
N ALA A 44 18.72 -8.79 -17.17
CA ALA A 44 18.01 -9.51 -18.24
C ALA A 44 18.50 -9.09 -19.64
N THR A 45 18.64 -10.09 -20.53
CA THR A 45 18.88 -9.85 -21.95
C THR A 45 17.68 -9.18 -22.61
N SER A 46 17.88 -8.48 -23.73
CA SER A 46 16.83 -7.79 -24.47
C SER A 46 15.61 -8.69 -24.80
N THR A 47 15.88 -9.93 -25.17
CA THR A 47 14.84 -10.92 -25.52
C THR A 47 13.95 -11.30 -24.32
N ARG A 48 14.47 -11.23 -23.10
CA ARG A 48 13.71 -11.60 -21.88
C ARG A 48 13.00 -10.42 -21.22
N ARG A 49 13.31 -9.18 -21.62
CA ARG A 49 12.70 -7.98 -21.01
C ARG A 49 11.18 -7.96 -21.13
N ALA A 50 10.64 -8.32 -22.28
CA ALA A 50 9.19 -8.37 -22.49
C ALA A 50 8.50 -9.37 -21.54
N HIS A 51 9.12 -10.54 -21.33
CA HIS A 51 8.62 -11.52 -20.37
C HIS A 51 8.63 -10.97 -18.92
N HIS A 52 9.71 -10.31 -18.52
CA HIS A 52 9.79 -9.74 -17.16
C HIS A 52 8.80 -8.59 -16.93
N LEU A 53 8.52 -7.78 -17.96
CA LEU A 53 7.47 -6.77 -17.89
C LEU A 53 6.08 -7.39 -17.76
N ALA A 54 5.80 -8.46 -18.50
CA ALA A 54 4.55 -9.19 -18.36
C ALA A 54 4.39 -9.79 -16.95
N VAL A 55 5.46 -10.35 -16.38
CA VAL A 55 5.46 -10.85 -14.99
C VAL A 55 5.21 -9.71 -13.99
N ALA A 56 5.83 -8.53 -14.18
CA ALA A 56 5.57 -7.38 -13.33
C ALA A 56 4.10 -6.93 -13.37
N LEU A 57 3.48 -6.97 -14.56
CA LEU A 57 2.06 -6.66 -14.72
C LEU A 57 1.16 -7.69 -14.01
N VAL A 58 1.51 -8.97 -14.10
CA VAL A 58 0.79 -10.04 -13.38
C VAL A 58 0.91 -9.84 -11.87
N ILE A 59 2.12 -9.53 -11.35
CA ILE A 59 2.32 -9.24 -9.92
C ILE A 59 1.46 -8.06 -9.49
N TRP A 60 1.42 -6.99 -10.28
CA TRP A 60 0.58 -5.82 -10.03
C TRP A 60 -0.91 -6.20 -9.95
N PHE A 61 -1.41 -6.97 -10.93
CA PHE A 61 -2.80 -7.43 -10.96
C PHE A 61 -3.14 -8.32 -9.76
N VAL A 62 -2.25 -9.25 -9.41
CA VAL A 62 -2.41 -10.12 -8.25
C VAL A 62 -2.47 -9.28 -6.96
N ALA A 63 -1.58 -8.28 -6.80
CA ALA A 63 -1.55 -7.42 -5.62
C ALA A 63 -2.82 -6.57 -5.48
N ILE A 64 -3.39 -6.07 -6.59
CA ILE A 64 -4.57 -5.19 -6.53
C ILE A 64 -5.89 -5.96 -6.41
N VAL A 65 -6.01 -7.11 -7.08
CA VAL A 65 -7.31 -7.79 -7.21
C VAL A 65 -7.35 -9.09 -6.44
N LEU A 66 -6.42 -10.00 -6.73
CA LEU A 66 -6.49 -11.36 -6.18
C LEU A 66 -6.15 -11.41 -4.70
N PHE A 67 -5.25 -10.56 -4.24
CA PHE A 67 -4.83 -10.53 -2.85
C PHE A 67 -5.99 -10.14 -1.92
N ASP A 68 -6.74 -9.09 -2.24
CA ASP A 68 -7.89 -8.64 -1.46
C ASP A 68 -8.99 -9.69 -1.42
N VAL A 69 -9.32 -10.27 -2.58
CA VAL A 69 -10.34 -11.31 -2.69
C VAL A 69 -9.95 -12.54 -1.87
N ALA A 70 -8.68 -12.95 -1.96
CA ALA A 70 -8.17 -14.09 -1.20
C ALA A 70 -8.17 -13.81 0.32
N ALA A 71 -7.70 -12.63 0.74
CA ALA A 71 -7.67 -12.23 2.14
C ALA A 71 -9.08 -12.21 2.76
N LEU A 72 -10.05 -11.62 2.07
CA LEU A 72 -11.44 -11.58 2.49
C LEU A 72 -12.08 -12.98 2.48
N GLY A 73 -11.81 -13.79 1.44
CA GLY A 73 -12.29 -15.17 1.34
C GLY A 73 -11.81 -16.03 2.50
N VAL A 74 -10.50 -15.97 2.82
CA VAL A 74 -9.95 -16.71 3.96
C VAL A 74 -10.48 -16.16 5.29
N ALA A 75 -10.57 -14.83 5.44
CA ALA A 75 -11.10 -14.21 6.65
C ALA A 75 -12.54 -14.63 6.96
N SER A 76 -13.38 -14.82 5.93
CA SER A 76 -14.78 -15.25 6.09
C SER A 76 -14.92 -16.65 6.69
N LEU A 77 -13.90 -17.49 6.56
CA LEU A 77 -13.85 -18.85 7.11
C LEU A 77 -13.31 -18.92 8.53
N LEU A 78 -12.77 -17.81 9.04
CA LEU A 78 -12.11 -17.75 10.33
C LEU A 78 -13.02 -17.13 11.41
N ARG A 79 -12.72 -17.47 12.68
CA ARG A 79 -13.36 -16.78 13.83
C ARG A 79 -12.96 -15.30 13.82
N SER A 80 -13.86 -14.42 14.27
CA SER A 80 -13.72 -12.95 14.19
C SER A 80 -12.36 -12.41 14.67
N GLY A 81 -11.82 -12.92 15.78
CA GLY A 81 -10.52 -12.47 16.30
C GLY A 81 -9.33 -12.87 15.40
N THR A 82 -9.37 -14.07 14.80
CA THR A 82 -8.32 -14.53 13.87
C THR A 82 -8.48 -13.84 12.50
N ALA A 83 -9.71 -13.66 12.04
CA ALA A 83 -10.03 -12.93 10.81
C ALA A 83 -9.48 -11.49 10.85
N SER A 84 -9.70 -10.77 11.97
CA SER A 84 -9.18 -9.41 12.13
C SER A 84 -7.65 -9.34 12.09
N ARG A 85 -6.98 -10.29 12.71
CA ARG A 85 -5.49 -10.38 12.67
C ARG A 85 -5.00 -10.68 11.25
N LEU A 86 -5.65 -11.59 10.54
CA LEU A 86 -5.31 -11.91 9.16
C LEU A 86 -5.44 -10.69 8.26
N LEU A 87 -6.58 -9.98 8.32
CA LEU A 87 -6.80 -8.79 7.51
C LEU A 87 -5.79 -7.68 7.83
N MET A 88 -5.41 -7.51 9.09
CA MET A 88 -4.38 -6.56 9.48
C MET A 88 -3.01 -6.92 8.89
N VAL A 89 -2.60 -8.20 8.95
CA VAL A 89 -1.37 -8.66 8.33
C VAL A 89 -1.44 -8.49 6.81
N ALA A 90 -2.59 -8.78 6.20
CA ALA A 90 -2.80 -8.59 4.78
C ALA A 90 -2.56 -7.15 4.34
N VAL A 91 -3.11 -6.16 5.07
CA VAL A 91 -2.89 -4.73 4.80
C VAL A 91 -1.41 -4.35 4.88
N ILE A 92 -0.66 -4.90 5.85
CA ILE A 92 0.77 -4.58 6.01
C ILE A 92 1.61 -5.28 4.91
N VAL A 93 1.24 -6.50 4.53
CA VAL A 93 1.99 -7.29 3.55
C VAL A 93 1.75 -6.81 2.12
N ASN A 94 0.56 -6.33 1.79
CA ASN A 94 0.25 -5.81 0.46
C ASN A 94 0.58 -4.32 0.34
N PRO A 95 1.52 -3.90 -0.53
CA PRO A 95 1.89 -2.49 -0.67
C PRO A 95 0.73 -1.61 -1.14
N VAL A 96 -0.20 -2.16 -1.93
CA VAL A 96 -1.38 -1.43 -2.42
C VAL A 96 -2.30 -1.10 -1.25
N ASP A 97 -2.58 -2.09 -0.40
CA ASP A 97 -3.43 -1.91 0.78
C ASP A 97 -2.78 -1.02 1.83
N ALA A 98 -1.46 -1.14 2.01
CA ALA A 98 -0.72 -0.27 2.92
C ALA A 98 -0.83 1.20 2.51
N VAL A 99 -0.64 1.52 1.22
CA VAL A 99 -0.76 2.89 0.70
C VAL A 99 -2.21 3.36 0.76
N ARG A 100 -3.17 2.54 0.31
CA ARG A 100 -4.60 2.86 0.34
C ARG A 100 -5.07 3.17 1.77
N THR A 101 -4.74 2.29 2.71
CA THR A 101 -5.10 2.46 4.12
C THR A 101 -4.44 3.69 4.73
N GLY A 102 -3.16 3.93 4.42
CA GLY A 102 -2.44 5.12 4.88
C GLY A 102 -3.05 6.42 4.34
N THR A 103 -3.41 6.45 3.05
CA THR A 103 -4.07 7.59 2.43
C THR A 103 -5.44 7.87 3.07
N LEU A 104 -6.27 6.85 3.22
CA LEU A 104 -7.57 7.00 3.85
C LEU A 104 -7.44 7.44 5.33
N LEU A 105 -6.49 6.89 6.06
CA LEU A 105 -6.23 7.29 7.45
C LEU A 105 -5.81 8.76 7.57
N SER A 106 -5.08 9.28 6.59
CA SER A 106 -4.66 10.69 6.55
C SER A 106 -5.79 11.66 6.18
N VAL A 107 -6.76 11.21 5.38
CA VAL A 107 -7.86 12.04 4.85
C VAL A 107 -9.07 12.03 5.78
N GLU A 108 -9.52 10.84 6.16
CA GLU A 108 -10.77 10.65 6.90
C GLU A 108 -10.53 10.39 8.40
N GLY A 109 -9.26 10.30 8.78
CA GLY A 109 -8.88 10.01 10.15
C GLY A 109 -9.36 8.62 10.61
N THR A 110 -9.73 8.50 11.88
CA THR A 110 -10.09 7.23 12.49
C THR A 110 -11.52 6.77 12.16
N THR A 111 -12.32 7.59 11.48
CA THR A 111 -13.74 7.32 11.19
C THR A 111 -13.98 6.52 9.92
N ALA A 112 -13.02 6.52 8.99
CA ALA A 112 -13.14 5.97 7.64
C ALA A 112 -13.43 4.45 7.55
N PHE A 113 -13.06 3.70 8.56
CA PHE A 113 -12.93 2.25 8.40
C PHE A 113 -13.85 1.39 9.27
N GLY A 114 -14.73 1.99 10.04
CA GLY A 114 -15.61 1.25 10.93
C GLY A 114 -14.85 0.36 11.94
N ALA A 115 -15.42 -0.79 12.28
CA ALA A 115 -14.89 -1.68 13.33
C ALA A 115 -13.49 -2.25 13.03
N ALA A 116 -13.15 -2.50 11.76
CA ALA A 116 -11.85 -3.06 11.35
C ALA A 116 -10.70 -2.09 11.60
N SER A 117 -10.92 -0.79 11.36
CA SER A 117 -9.92 0.25 11.63
C SER A 117 -9.71 0.49 13.11
N LEU A 118 -10.77 0.46 13.88
CA LEU A 118 -10.63 0.57 15.33
C LEU A 118 -9.82 -0.61 15.89
N ALA A 119 -9.99 -1.81 15.35
CA ALA A 119 -9.18 -2.97 15.70
C ALA A 119 -7.70 -2.77 15.31
N PHE A 120 -7.44 -2.29 14.09
CA PHE A 120 -6.09 -1.98 13.61
C PHE A 120 -5.40 -0.92 14.47
N LEU A 121 -6.07 0.20 14.74
CA LEU A 121 -5.56 1.28 15.60
C LEU A 121 -5.28 0.81 17.03
N ARG A 122 -6.17 0.00 17.62
CA ARG A 122 -5.95 -0.57 18.96
C ARG A 122 -4.74 -1.49 19.02
N MET A 123 -4.53 -2.33 17.99
CA MET A 123 -3.43 -3.27 17.93
C MET A 123 -2.08 -2.60 17.66
N THR A 124 -2.08 -1.47 16.95
CA THR A 124 -0.86 -0.71 16.60
C THR A 124 -0.53 0.41 17.58
N GLY A 125 -1.31 0.59 18.63
CA GLY A 125 -1.09 1.64 19.62
C GLY A 125 -1.56 3.03 19.18
N GLY A 126 -2.54 3.11 18.27
CA GLY A 126 -3.14 4.35 17.79
C GLY A 126 -2.72 4.73 16.37
N ALA A 127 -3.14 5.92 15.93
CA ALA A 127 -2.93 6.39 14.55
C ALA A 127 -1.44 6.52 14.18
N LEU A 128 -0.60 6.98 15.11
CA LEU A 128 0.84 7.12 14.90
C LEU A 128 1.50 5.75 14.71
N GLY A 129 1.17 4.76 15.56
CA GLY A 129 1.67 3.39 15.41
C GLY A 129 1.22 2.77 14.09
N ALA A 130 -0.06 2.90 13.74
CA ALA A 130 -0.59 2.44 12.46
C ALA A 130 0.16 3.06 11.27
N GLY A 131 0.35 4.38 11.27
CA GLY A 131 1.11 5.08 10.25
C GLY A 131 2.54 4.60 10.11
N LEU A 132 3.23 4.35 11.23
CA LEU A 132 4.60 3.82 11.23
C LEU A 132 4.67 2.41 10.61
N TYR A 133 3.74 1.51 10.95
CA TYR A 133 3.70 0.17 10.35
C TYR A 133 3.44 0.22 8.85
N LEU A 134 2.51 1.06 8.40
CA LEU A 134 2.22 1.25 6.98
C LEU A 134 3.41 1.86 6.23
N ALA A 135 4.03 2.89 6.79
CA ALA A 135 5.23 3.51 6.22
C ALA A 135 6.40 2.51 6.14
N ALA A 136 6.64 1.73 7.20
CA ALA A 136 7.68 0.70 7.20
C ALA A 136 7.43 -0.37 6.13
N SER A 137 6.17 -0.80 5.94
CA SER A 137 5.79 -1.71 4.86
C SER A 137 6.12 -1.15 3.49
N VAL A 138 5.70 0.08 3.20
CA VAL A 138 5.97 0.75 1.92
C VAL A 138 7.47 0.91 1.67
N VAL A 139 8.23 1.35 2.67
CA VAL A 139 9.68 1.47 2.59
C VAL A 139 10.33 0.12 2.29
N ALA A 140 9.89 -0.96 2.94
CA ALA A 140 10.38 -2.30 2.66
C ALA A 140 10.08 -2.73 1.21
N TRP A 141 8.87 -2.44 0.70
CA TRP A 141 8.48 -2.75 -0.67
C TRP A 141 9.22 -1.94 -1.75
N VAL A 142 9.83 -0.81 -1.40
CA VAL A 142 10.73 -0.08 -2.29
C VAL A 142 12.17 -0.60 -2.15
N LEU A 143 12.67 -0.71 -0.92
CA LEU A 143 14.07 -1.02 -0.68
C LEU A 143 14.44 -2.46 -1.05
N LEU A 144 13.57 -3.45 -0.76
CA LEU A 144 13.86 -4.86 -1.06
C LEU A 144 14.03 -5.11 -2.57
N PRO A 145 13.11 -4.68 -3.45
CA PRO A 145 13.30 -4.85 -4.88
C PRO A 145 14.51 -4.08 -5.42
N VAL A 146 14.78 -2.86 -4.92
CA VAL A 146 15.97 -2.09 -5.32
C VAL A 146 17.25 -2.82 -4.92
N ALA A 147 17.30 -3.36 -3.72
CA ALA A 147 18.47 -4.16 -3.28
C ALA A 147 18.67 -5.40 -4.17
N VAL A 148 17.59 -6.08 -4.54
CA VAL A 148 17.62 -7.22 -5.47
C VAL A 148 18.13 -6.77 -6.86
N ALA A 149 17.64 -5.63 -7.37
CA ALA A 149 18.09 -5.09 -8.64
C ALA A 149 19.61 -4.81 -8.65
N VAL A 150 20.10 -4.11 -7.62
CA VAL A 150 21.52 -3.79 -7.46
C VAL A 150 22.36 -5.06 -7.38
N PHE A 151 21.91 -6.06 -6.60
CA PHE A 151 22.62 -7.31 -6.46
C PHE A 151 22.70 -8.11 -7.78
N ARG A 152 21.63 -8.12 -8.56
CA ARG A 152 21.59 -8.79 -9.88
C ARG A 152 22.50 -8.10 -10.89
N VAL A 153 22.50 -6.76 -10.93
CA VAL A 153 23.41 -6.02 -11.83
C VAL A 153 24.87 -6.30 -11.48
N ARG A 154 25.25 -6.21 -10.21
CA ARG A 154 26.63 -6.50 -9.77
C ARG A 154 27.10 -7.91 -10.11
N ARG A 155 26.21 -8.89 -10.14
CA ARG A 155 26.55 -10.26 -10.54
C ARG A 155 26.61 -10.47 -12.04
N ALA A 156 25.96 -9.62 -12.82
CA ALA A 156 26.01 -9.70 -14.28
C ALA A 156 27.29 -9.08 -14.88
N ASP A 157 27.95 -8.21 -14.11
CA ASP A 157 29.20 -7.54 -14.51
C ASP A 157 30.48 -8.36 -14.17
N ILE A 158 30.35 -9.58 -13.63
CA ILE A 158 31.40 -10.53 -13.35
C ILE A 158 31.34 -11.70 -14.32
#